data_1b56d5e53359b6045951722b36dde2b5
#
_entry.id   1b56d5e53359b6045951722b36dde2b5
#
_cell.length_a   1.000
_cell.length_b   1.000
_cell.length_c   1.000
_cell.angle_alpha   90.00
_cell.angle_beta   90.00
_cell.angle_gamma   90.00
#
_symmetry.space_group_name_H-M   'P 1'
#
loop_
_entity.id
_entity.type
_entity.pdbx_description
1 polymer ?
#
loop_
_entity_poly.entity_id
_entity_poly.type
_entity_poly.pdbx_seq_one_letter_code
_entity_poly.pdbx_strand_id
1 'polypeptide(L)'
;HSTRPYQHVLEPLTAYLMLAVRQCEDAAYASAWNVGPDDADCVTTGALAELFCRAWGDGAHWEARTADGPHEAHFLKLDCSKLRIAFGWRPRWHIESAVQKTVEWAKAWQSGADMRAVTEQQITAFLKGEA
;
A
#
# COMPACT_ATOMS: atom_id res chain seq x y z
N HIS A 1 6.81 -14.59 9.55
CA HIS A 1 8.15 -13.99 9.29
C HIS A 1 8.40 -13.70 7.78
N SER A 2 7.34 -13.73 6.94
CA SER A 2 7.49 -13.48 5.50
C SER A 2 7.62 -11.98 5.22
N THR A 3 8.60 -11.57 4.42
CA THR A 3 8.73 -10.19 3.92
C THR A 3 7.85 -10.01 2.68
N ARG A 4 7.06 -8.93 2.66
CA ARG A 4 6.13 -8.61 1.57
C ARG A 4 6.21 -7.13 1.21
N PRO A 5 5.91 -6.79 -0.05
CA PRO A 5 5.89 -5.41 -0.54
C PRO A 5 4.54 -4.76 -0.24
N TYR A 6 4.28 -4.44 1.03
CA TYR A 6 3.06 -3.78 1.45
C TYR A 6 3.03 -2.31 1.02
N GLN A 7 1.88 -1.85 0.56
CA GLN A 7 1.66 -0.46 0.18
C GLN A 7 0.19 -0.07 0.35
N HIS A 8 -0.08 1.23 0.47
CA HIS A 8 -1.45 1.72 0.49
C HIS A 8 -2.13 1.51 -0.86
N VAL A 9 -3.44 1.24 -0.86
CA VAL A 9 -4.20 0.94 -2.08
C VAL A 9 -4.17 2.07 -3.12
N LEU A 10 -4.04 3.32 -2.71
CA LEU A 10 -3.95 4.47 -3.62
C LEU A 10 -2.66 4.46 -4.46
N GLU A 11 -1.59 3.80 -4.00
CA GLU A 11 -0.35 3.68 -4.75
C GLU A 11 -0.55 2.90 -6.07
N PRO A 12 -1.00 1.63 -6.05
CA PRO A 12 -1.23 0.91 -7.29
C PRO A 12 -2.38 1.49 -8.11
N LEU A 13 -3.43 2.03 -7.49
CA LEU A 13 -4.53 2.66 -8.24
C LEU A 13 -4.04 3.85 -9.07
N THR A 14 -3.16 4.68 -8.52
CA THR A 14 -2.56 5.80 -9.27
C THR A 14 -1.73 5.30 -10.45
N ALA A 15 -0.91 4.27 -10.24
CA ALA A 15 -0.13 3.67 -11.33
C ALA A 15 -1.05 3.09 -12.42
N TYR A 16 -2.15 2.43 -12.05
CA TYR A 16 -3.11 1.89 -13.02
C TYR A 16 -3.77 2.99 -13.85
N LEU A 17 -4.17 4.10 -13.23
CA LEU A 17 -4.73 5.24 -13.95
C LEU A 17 -3.72 5.88 -14.91
N MET A 18 -2.47 6.04 -14.48
CA MET A 18 -1.39 6.53 -15.36
C MET A 18 -1.17 5.61 -16.56
N LEU A 19 -1.14 4.30 -16.33
CA LEU A 19 -1.00 3.29 -17.36
C LEU A 19 -2.18 3.33 -18.33
N ALA A 20 -3.41 3.41 -17.82
CA ALA A 20 -4.62 3.47 -18.65
C ALA A 20 -4.61 4.68 -19.59
N VAL A 21 -4.24 5.85 -19.09
CA VAL A 21 -4.10 7.06 -19.93
C VAL A 21 -3.06 6.84 -21.03
N ARG A 22 -1.89 6.32 -20.68
CA ARG A 22 -0.83 6.08 -21.66
C ARG A 22 -1.18 5.02 -22.71
N GLN A 23 -1.90 3.98 -22.31
CA GLN A 23 -2.38 2.95 -23.26
C GLN A 23 -3.39 3.50 -24.28
N CYS A 24 -4.14 4.53 -23.93
CA CYS A 24 -5.01 5.21 -24.90
C CYS A 24 -4.21 5.98 -25.96
N GLU A 25 -2.99 6.43 -25.64
CA GLU A 25 -2.12 7.18 -26.54
C GLU A 25 -1.21 6.25 -27.38
N ASP A 26 -0.71 5.18 -26.76
CA ASP A 26 0.25 4.26 -27.37
C ASP A 26 0.06 2.82 -26.84
N ALA A 27 -0.30 1.91 -27.74
CA ALA A 27 -0.49 0.49 -27.44
C ALA A 27 0.77 -0.20 -26.92
N ALA A 28 1.97 0.36 -27.09
CA ALA A 28 3.22 -0.19 -26.54
C ALA A 28 3.20 -0.27 -25.00
N TYR A 29 2.38 0.53 -24.34
CA TYR A 29 2.18 0.48 -22.89
C TYR A 29 1.28 -0.69 -22.43
N ALA A 30 0.60 -1.40 -23.33
CA ALA A 30 -0.19 -2.61 -23.04
C ALA A 30 0.74 -3.80 -22.78
N SER A 31 1.40 -3.81 -21.62
CA SER A 31 2.37 -4.84 -21.22
C SER A 31 2.29 -5.08 -19.70
N ALA A 32 3.06 -6.08 -19.22
CA ALA A 32 3.14 -6.35 -17.78
C ALA A 32 3.97 -5.28 -17.06
N TRP A 33 3.47 -4.83 -15.91
CA TRP A 33 4.08 -3.81 -15.05
C TRP A 33 4.03 -4.26 -13.60
N ASN A 34 5.16 -4.19 -12.91
CA ASN A 34 5.19 -4.33 -11.46
C ASN A 34 4.93 -2.98 -10.81
N VAL A 35 4.06 -2.98 -9.79
CA VAL A 35 3.77 -1.81 -8.97
C VAL A 35 3.95 -2.20 -7.50
N GLY A 36 4.92 -1.62 -6.84
CA GLY A 36 5.26 -1.96 -5.46
C GLY A 36 5.97 -0.82 -4.75
N PRO A 37 6.11 -0.94 -3.42
CA PRO A 37 6.76 0.07 -2.60
C PRO A 37 8.27 0.15 -2.86
N ASP A 38 8.92 1.09 -2.22
CA ASP A 38 10.37 1.12 -2.13
C ASP A 38 10.89 -0.06 -1.27
N ASP A 39 12.15 -0.44 -1.46
CA ASP A 39 12.76 -1.56 -0.75
C ASP A 39 12.74 -1.41 0.77
N ALA A 40 12.84 -0.17 1.26
CA ALA A 40 12.77 0.15 2.68
C ALA A 40 11.40 -0.12 3.30
N ASP A 41 10.34 -0.11 2.49
CA ASP A 41 8.96 -0.36 2.92
C ASP A 41 8.55 -1.84 2.81
N CYS A 42 9.44 -2.70 2.31
CA CYS A 42 9.23 -4.14 2.31
C CYS A 42 9.51 -4.70 3.70
N VAL A 43 8.47 -4.89 4.48
CA VAL A 43 8.56 -5.33 5.87
C VAL A 43 8.04 -6.75 6.09
N THR A 44 8.37 -7.35 7.22
CA THR A 44 7.78 -8.64 7.60
C THR A 44 6.33 -8.49 8.02
N THR A 45 5.54 -9.55 7.87
CA THR A 45 4.15 -9.57 8.36
C THR A 45 4.04 -9.21 9.84
N GLY A 46 5.00 -9.67 10.66
CA GLY A 46 5.04 -9.31 12.08
C GLY A 46 5.31 -7.81 12.31
N ALA A 47 6.26 -7.22 11.55
CA ALA A 47 6.51 -5.78 11.63
C ALA A 47 5.30 -4.96 11.18
N LEU A 48 4.58 -5.39 10.14
CA LEU A 48 3.33 -4.75 9.72
C LEU A 48 2.27 -4.82 10.83
N ALA A 49 2.09 -5.98 11.46
CA ALA A 49 1.14 -6.16 12.57
C ALA A 49 1.49 -5.24 13.75
N GLU A 50 2.78 -5.09 14.06
CA GLU A 50 3.26 -4.19 15.11
C GLU A 50 2.96 -2.72 14.78
N LEU A 51 3.23 -2.30 13.54
CA LEU A 51 2.89 -0.95 13.06
C LEU A 51 1.38 -0.69 13.16
N PHE A 52 0.57 -1.67 12.75
CA PHE A 52 -0.89 -1.57 12.82
C PHE A 52 -1.39 -1.42 14.27
N CYS A 53 -0.93 -2.29 15.18
CA CYS A 53 -1.33 -2.24 16.59
C CYS A 53 -0.91 -0.91 17.24
N ARG A 54 0.29 -0.42 16.93
CA ARG A 54 0.77 0.88 17.41
C ARG A 54 -0.09 2.05 16.91
N ALA A 55 -0.43 2.06 15.61
CA ALA A 55 -1.29 3.08 15.02
C ALA A 55 -2.73 2.99 15.55
N TRP A 56 -3.22 1.78 15.79
CA TRP A 56 -4.55 1.56 16.36
C TRP A 56 -4.64 2.10 17.79
N GLY A 57 -3.62 1.86 18.63
CA GLY A 57 -3.64 2.23 20.03
C GLY A 57 -4.60 1.34 20.86
N ASP A 58 -5.13 1.89 21.93
CA ASP A 58 -6.15 1.27 22.80
C ASP A 58 -5.77 -0.14 23.31
N GLY A 59 -4.46 -0.40 23.49
CA GLY A 59 -3.96 -1.70 23.93
C GLY A 59 -4.04 -2.80 22.88
N ALA A 60 -4.23 -2.45 21.60
CA ALA A 60 -4.23 -3.42 20.52
C ALA A 60 -2.91 -4.20 20.49
N HIS A 61 -3.02 -5.51 20.38
CA HIS A 61 -1.88 -6.42 20.30
C HIS A 61 -2.17 -7.53 19.29
N TRP A 62 -1.13 -8.19 18.83
CA TRP A 62 -1.23 -9.31 17.91
C TRP A 62 -0.52 -10.54 18.47
N GLU A 63 -0.95 -11.71 18.04
CA GLU A 63 -0.36 -12.98 18.40
C GLU A 63 0.03 -13.77 17.14
N ALA A 64 1.25 -14.30 17.13
CA ALA A 64 1.66 -15.23 16.09
C ALA A 64 1.11 -16.63 16.42
N ARG A 65 0.31 -17.18 15.50
CA ARG A 65 -0.11 -18.58 15.58
C ARG A 65 0.58 -19.36 14.46
N THR A 66 1.22 -20.46 14.80
CA THR A 66 1.73 -21.41 13.81
C THR A 66 0.53 -22.15 13.21
N ALA A 67 0.38 -22.07 11.90
CA ALA A 67 -0.58 -22.89 11.17
C ALA A 67 0.19 -23.90 10.32
N ASP A 68 -0.23 -25.16 10.34
CA ASP A 68 0.20 -26.16 9.36
C ASP A 68 -0.48 -25.84 8.01
N GLY A 69 0.12 -24.93 7.28
CA GLY A 69 -0.36 -24.49 5.95
C GLY A 69 0.71 -24.71 4.87
N PRO A 70 0.35 -24.58 3.59
CA PRO A 70 1.30 -24.66 2.50
C PRO A 70 2.41 -23.62 2.71
N HIS A 71 3.65 -24.02 2.43
CA HIS A 71 4.83 -23.20 2.64
C HIS A 71 4.81 -21.97 1.71
N GLU A 72 4.60 -20.79 2.28
CA GLU A 72 4.71 -19.52 1.55
C GLU A 72 6.17 -19.09 1.41
N ALA A 73 6.51 -18.48 0.28
CA ALA A 73 7.85 -17.91 0.09
C ALA A 73 8.18 -16.93 1.24
N HIS A 74 9.35 -17.09 1.87
CA HIS A 74 9.77 -16.25 2.98
C HIS A 74 10.06 -14.80 2.57
N PHE A 75 10.30 -14.56 1.29
CA PHE A 75 10.72 -13.27 0.79
C PHE A 75 10.09 -13.00 -0.58
N LEU A 76 9.44 -11.85 -0.73
CA LEU A 76 8.92 -11.34 -1.98
C LEU A 76 9.16 -9.83 -2.04
N LYS A 77 9.86 -9.39 -3.08
CA LYS A 77 9.96 -7.99 -3.50
C LYS A 77 9.64 -7.87 -4.97
N LEU A 78 9.28 -6.69 -5.43
CA LEU A 78 8.96 -6.40 -6.81
C LEU A 78 10.00 -5.44 -7.39
N ASP A 79 10.57 -5.79 -8.55
CA ASP A 79 11.34 -4.83 -9.33
C ASP A 79 10.39 -3.93 -10.12
N CYS A 80 10.29 -2.67 -9.70
CA CYS A 80 9.47 -1.63 -10.31
C CYS A 80 10.26 -0.69 -11.22
N SER A 81 11.51 -1.02 -11.58
CA SER A 81 12.40 -0.16 -12.38
C SER A 81 11.77 0.24 -13.71
N LYS A 82 11.08 -0.68 -14.38
CA LYS A 82 10.36 -0.40 -15.64
C LYS A 82 9.34 0.72 -15.48
N LEU A 83 8.51 0.68 -14.43
CA LEU A 83 7.50 1.69 -14.16
C LEU A 83 8.15 3.04 -13.81
N ARG A 84 9.21 3.02 -13.00
CA ARG A 84 9.95 4.22 -12.61
C ARG A 84 10.60 4.91 -13.80
N ILE A 85 11.21 4.15 -14.71
CA ILE A 85 11.87 4.70 -15.91
C ILE A 85 10.82 5.27 -16.87
N ALA A 86 9.74 4.55 -17.13
CA ALA A 86 8.74 4.94 -18.13
C ALA A 86 7.86 6.12 -17.68
N PHE A 87 7.55 6.22 -16.38
CA PHE A 87 6.56 7.16 -15.85
C PHE A 87 7.11 8.11 -14.79
N GLY A 88 8.33 7.93 -14.32
CA GLY A 88 8.83 8.64 -13.13
C GLY A 88 8.04 8.32 -11.85
N TRP A 89 7.20 7.27 -11.90
CA TRP A 89 6.35 6.91 -10.78
C TRP A 89 7.18 6.51 -9.55
N ARG A 90 6.74 6.97 -8.38
CA ARG A 90 7.30 6.59 -7.08
C ARG A 90 6.18 6.51 -6.05
N PRO A 91 6.30 5.62 -5.04
CA PRO A 91 5.40 5.63 -3.89
C PRO A 91 5.41 7.01 -3.21
N ARG A 92 4.25 7.42 -2.72
CA ARG A 92 4.07 8.68 -1.99
C ARG A 92 4.01 8.46 -0.49
N TRP A 93 3.34 7.41 -0.08
CA TRP A 93 3.20 7.04 1.32
C TRP A 93 4.07 5.84 1.65
N HIS A 94 5.07 6.06 2.50
CA HIS A 94 5.88 5.00 3.09
C HIS A 94 5.03 4.14 4.03
N ILE A 95 5.58 2.99 4.47
CA ILE A 95 4.80 1.97 5.19
C ILE A 95 4.13 2.50 6.45
N GLU A 96 4.77 3.38 7.21
CA GLU A 96 4.17 3.96 8.42
C GLU A 96 2.95 4.82 8.07
N SER A 97 3.07 5.72 7.08
CA SER A 97 1.95 6.55 6.61
C SER A 97 0.85 5.69 6.01
N ALA A 98 1.18 4.67 5.23
CA ALA A 98 0.22 3.74 4.64
C ALA A 98 -0.61 3.02 5.70
N VAL A 99 0.04 2.53 6.76
CA VAL A 99 -0.65 1.90 7.91
C VAL A 99 -1.49 2.91 8.66
N GLN A 100 -0.95 4.11 8.94
CA GLN A 100 -1.67 5.16 9.64
C GLN A 100 -2.97 5.54 8.91
N LYS A 101 -2.90 5.79 7.59
CA LYS A 101 -4.07 6.12 6.77
C LYS A 101 -5.09 4.98 6.70
N THR A 102 -4.63 3.73 6.67
CA THR A 102 -5.51 2.55 6.74
C THR A 102 -6.24 2.49 8.08
N VAL A 103 -5.54 2.73 9.19
CA VAL A 103 -6.13 2.73 10.54
C VAL A 103 -7.12 3.90 10.72
N GLU A 104 -6.77 5.10 10.25
CA GLU A 104 -7.67 6.26 10.26
C GLU A 104 -8.99 5.94 9.54
N TRP A 105 -8.90 5.36 8.35
CA TRP A 105 -10.07 4.93 7.59
C TRP A 105 -10.91 3.89 8.34
N ALA A 106 -10.26 2.86 8.91
CA ALA A 106 -10.93 1.80 9.64
C ALA A 106 -11.63 2.32 10.91
N LYS A 107 -11.00 3.22 11.67
CA LYS A 107 -11.61 3.86 12.84
C LYS A 107 -12.80 4.75 12.46
N ALA A 108 -12.69 5.51 11.37
CA ALA A 108 -13.79 6.32 10.85
C ALA A 108 -14.98 5.42 10.46
N TRP A 109 -14.72 4.30 9.79
CA TRP A 109 -15.76 3.33 9.46
C TRP A 109 -16.43 2.75 10.72
N GLN A 110 -15.65 2.37 11.71
CA GLN A 110 -16.14 1.82 12.98
C GLN A 110 -17.01 2.85 13.75
N SER A 111 -16.70 4.14 13.64
CA SER A 111 -17.47 5.22 14.27
C SER A 111 -18.75 5.61 13.51
N GLY A 112 -19.01 5.02 12.35
CA GLY A 112 -20.16 5.35 11.51
C GLY A 112 -20.04 6.68 10.76
N ALA A 113 -18.80 7.14 10.48
CA ALA A 113 -18.55 8.35 9.72
C ALA A 113 -19.03 8.25 8.26
N ASP A 114 -19.20 9.38 7.59
CA ASP A 114 -19.41 9.42 6.13
C ASP A 114 -18.16 8.93 5.39
N MET A 115 -18.15 7.66 5.02
CA MET A 115 -17.00 7.01 4.40
C MET A 115 -16.66 7.56 3.01
N ARG A 116 -17.63 8.17 2.32
CA ARG A 116 -17.35 8.86 1.06
C ARG A 116 -16.49 10.10 1.34
N ALA A 117 -16.89 10.92 2.28
CA ALA A 117 -16.13 12.11 2.66
C ALA A 117 -14.72 11.75 3.17
N VAL A 118 -14.60 10.72 4.01
CA VAL A 118 -13.32 10.22 4.52
C VAL A 118 -12.41 9.76 3.37
N THR A 119 -12.95 8.98 2.43
CA THR A 119 -12.18 8.47 1.29
C THR A 119 -11.75 9.62 0.35
N GLU A 120 -12.63 10.57 0.05
CA GLU A 120 -12.32 11.75 -0.76
C GLU A 120 -11.24 12.63 -0.12
N GLN A 121 -11.23 12.76 1.22
CA GLN A 121 -10.17 13.45 1.96
C GLN A 121 -8.83 12.73 1.83
N GLN A 122 -8.79 11.40 1.98
CA GLN A 122 -7.56 10.64 1.82
C GLN A 122 -7.03 10.70 0.38
N ILE A 123 -7.89 10.59 -0.63
CA ILE A 123 -7.50 10.78 -2.03
C ILE A 123 -6.89 12.16 -2.24
N THR A 124 -7.51 13.20 -1.68
CA THR A 124 -7.02 14.58 -1.81
C THR A 124 -5.65 14.75 -1.16
N ALA A 125 -5.46 14.24 0.06
CA ALA A 125 -4.17 14.26 0.76
C ALA A 125 -3.10 13.51 -0.03
N PHE A 126 -3.42 12.31 -0.54
CA PHE A 126 -2.53 11.52 -1.35
C PHE A 126 -2.08 12.26 -2.63
N LEU A 127 -3.02 12.90 -3.35
CA LEU A 127 -2.70 13.64 -4.58
C LEU A 127 -1.83 14.87 -4.33
N LYS A 128 -1.96 15.50 -3.17
CA LYS A 128 -1.12 16.64 -2.74
C LYS A 128 0.24 16.21 -2.20
N GLY A 129 0.46 14.94 -1.94
CA GLY A 129 1.68 14.43 -1.30
C GLY A 129 1.73 14.71 0.21
N GLU A 130 0.59 14.90 0.85
CA GLU A 130 0.47 15.05 2.31
C GLU A 130 0.51 13.66 2.97
N ALA A 131 1.40 13.45 3.97
CA ALA A 131 1.60 12.19 4.69
C ALA A 131 0.74 12.13 5.96
#